data_51ac83c1efce19bd60ff2bc758b48180
#
_entry.id   51ac83c1efce19bd60ff2bc758b48180
#
_cell.length_a   1.000
_cell.length_b   1.000
_cell.length_c   1.000
_cell.angle_alpha   90.00
_cell.angle_beta   90.00
_cell.angle_gamma   90.00
#
_symmetry.space_group_name_H-M   'P 1'
#
loop_
_entity.id
_entity.type
_entity.pdbx_description
1 polymer ?
#
loop_
_entity_poly.entity_id
_entity_poly.type
_entity_poly.pdbx_seq_one_letter_code
_entity_poly.pdbx_strand_id
1 'polypeptide(L)'
;MDDAERLEIEEHLKRQIEAYHEAAILFTAVSARIPDLLNLGGRTPEMLASELDMEPKPLRRFLRGLVTMRLCEELEDGRFVLTPAGEALVPDSDSSLREKALVVLGQYWQPWLDLQHCLKTGEPSFPKAFGMPVAAWRAANVEDSAAFQNYLAKEEAGDAFPGGADVHLLKGVLQQHDDAEARTILQNCRKTMKLGERLIVCERLMPENATDDPAAIMLDLHMMAITGGKARTKSEMETLIAEAGLTVVESKKTDDGLTVIDTRRR
;
A
#
# COMPACT_ATOMS: atom_id res chain seq x y z
N MET A 1 13.52 0.50 34.27
CA MET A 1 12.15 0.77 33.82
C MET A 1 11.30 1.05 35.02
N ASP A 2 10.78 2.23 35.15
CA ASP A 2 9.88 2.57 36.25
C ASP A 2 8.43 2.12 35.94
N ASP A 3 7.54 2.25 36.93
CA ASP A 3 6.15 1.79 36.79
C ASP A 3 5.37 2.62 35.74
N ALA A 4 5.70 3.90 35.56
CA ALA A 4 5.05 4.76 34.57
C ALA A 4 5.46 4.35 33.14
N GLU A 5 6.75 4.13 32.90
CA GLU A 5 7.27 3.65 31.62
C GLU A 5 6.68 2.28 31.23
N ARG A 6 6.54 1.39 32.22
CA ARG A 6 5.90 0.07 32.00
C ARG A 6 4.43 0.21 31.61
N LEU A 7 3.69 1.10 32.27
CA LEU A 7 2.28 1.33 31.96
C LEU A 7 2.10 1.90 30.54
N GLU A 8 2.96 2.82 30.12
CA GLU A 8 2.94 3.40 28.78
C GLU A 8 3.18 2.33 27.69
N ILE A 9 4.15 1.44 27.90
CA ILE A 9 4.42 0.31 26.99
C ILE A 9 3.22 -0.63 26.92
N GLU A 10 2.59 -0.98 28.06
CA GLU A 10 1.41 -1.84 28.10
C GLU A 10 0.23 -1.21 27.34
N GLU A 11 -0.03 0.08 27.54
CA GLU A 11 -1.08 0.80 26.81
C GLU A 11 -0.80 0.93 25.31
N HIS A 12 0.47 1.11 24.92
CA HIS A 12 0.88 1.09 23.52
C HIS A 12 0.61 -0.28 22.87
N LEU A 13 1.00 -1.38 23.52
CA LEU A 13 0.76 -2.73 23.03
C LEU A 13 -0.74 -3.06 22.95
N LYS A 14 -1.55 -2.64 23.91
CA LYS A 14 -3.01 -2.81 23.86
C LYS A 14 -3.60 -2.13 22.62
N ARG A 15 -3.21 -0.89 22.36
CA ARG A 15 -3.65 -0.16 21.14
C ARG A 15 -3.24 -0.90 19.87
N GLN A 16 -2.03 -1.42 19.80
CA GLN A 16 -1.58 -2.18 18.61
C GLN A 16 -2.38 -3.48 18.42
N ILE A 17 -2.67 -4.21 19.49
CA ILE A 17 -3.48 -5.42 19.46
C ILE A 17 -4.90 -5.14 18.96
N GLU A 18 -5.48 -3.99 19.33
CA GLU A 18 -6.85 -3.59 19.00
C GLU A 18 -6.98 -2.80 17.70
N ALA A 19 -5.87 -2.37 17.08
CA ALA A 19 -5.86 -1.54 15.87
C ALA A 19 -6.61 -2.16 14.67
N TYR A 20 -6.75 -3.49 14.64
CA TYR A 20 -7.52 -4.18 13.61
C TYR A 20 -9.01 -3.80 13.60
N HIS A 21 -9.57 -3.34 14.74
CA HIS A 21 -10.97 -2.91 14.81
C HIS A 21 -11.23 -1.72 13.86
N GLU A 22 -10.36 -0.69 13.92
CA GLU A 22 -10.47 0.49 13.06
C GLU A 22 -10.30 0.12 11.60
N ALA A 23 -9.34 -0.74 11.29
CA ALA A 23 -9.10 -1.23 9.93
C ALA A 23 -10.33 -1.99 9.38
N ALA A 24 -10.95 -2.86 10.19
CA ALA A 24 -12.16 -3.59 9.80
C ALA A 24 -13.36 -2.65 9.58
N ILE A 25 -13.52 -1.62 10.43
CA ILE A 25 -14.56 -0.60 10.25
C ILE A 25 -14.32 0.19 8.95
N LEU A 26 -13.09 0.64 8.68
CA LEU A 26 -12.75 1.36 7.45
C LEU A 26 -13.05 0.52 6.21
N PHE A 27 -12.59 -0.72 6.18
CA PHE A 27 -12.83 -1.62 5.05
C PHE A 27 -14.33 -1.86 4.81
N THR A 28 -15.09 -2.14 5.88
CA THR A 28 -16.53 -2.33 5.80
C THR A 28 -17.23 -1.07 5.27
N ALA A 29 -16.85 0.12 5.74
CA ALA A 29 -17.44 1.37 5.29
C ALA A 29 -17.24 1.58 3.78
N VAL A 30 -16.01 1.42 3.29
CA VAL A 30 -15.69 1.67 1.86
C VAL A 30 -16.23 0.56 0.94
N SER A 31 -16.15 -0.71 1.35
CA SER A 31 -16.67 -1.84 0.57
C SER A 31 -18.20 -1.82 0.47
N ALA A 32 -18.88 -1.40 1.53
CA ALA A 32 -20.33 -1.21 1.56
C ALA A 32 -20.79 0.13 0.96
N ARG A 33 -19.88 0.99 0.48
CA ARG A 33 -20.18 2.27 -0.15
C ARG A 33 -20.94 3.26 0.76
N ILE A 34 -20.78 3.13 2.08
CA ILE A 34 -21.43 4.03 3.04
C ILE A 34 -21.00 5.50 2.86
N PRO A 35 -19.71 5.82 2.68
CA PRO A 35 -19.28 7.20 2.43
C PRO A 35 -19.91 7.78 1.15
N ASP A 36 -20.07 6.98 0.08
CA ASP A 36 -20.70 7.45 -1.17
C ASP A 36 -22.13 7.93 -0.93
N LEU A 37 -22.91 7.15 -0.16
CA LEU A 37 -24.31 7.49 0.11
C LEU A 37 -24.43 8.69 1.07
N LEU A 38 -23.57 8.78 2.06
CA LEU A 38 -23.54 9.91 3.00
C LEU A 38 -23.07 11.21 2.33
N ASN A 39 -22.26 11.12 1.27
CA ASN A 39 -21.83 12.27 0.47
C ASN A 39 -23.00 12.92 -0.32
N LEU A 40 -24.05 12.16 -0.60
CA LEU A 40 -25.27 12.66 -1.23
C LEU A 40 -26.17 13.46 -0.26
N GLY A 41 -25.77 13.57 1.01
CA GLY A 41 -26.46 14.28 2.08
C GLY A 41 -26.74 13.41 3.29
N GLY A 42 -27.15 14.02 4.40
CA GLY A 42 -27.42 13.32 5.65
C GLY A 42 -28.49 12.23 5.51
N ARG A 43 -28.20 11.04 6.03
CA ARG A 43 -29.05 9.85 5.95
C ARG A 43 -29.33 9.24 7.31
N THR A 44 -30.54 8.74 7.53
CA THR A 44 -30.83 7.90 8.70
C THR A 44 -30.34 6.46 8.47
N PRO A 45 -30.12 5.66 9.53
CA PRO A 45 -29.80 4.25 9.40
C PRO A 45 -30.82 3.47 8.58
N GLU A 46 -32.11 3.82 8.67
CA GLU A 46 -33.19 3.18 7.93
C GLU A 46 -33.09 3.46 6.42
N MET A 47 -32.75 4.71 6.05
CA MET A 47 -32.51 5.09 4.64
C MET A 47 -31.34 4.32 4.05
N LEU A 48 -30.20 4.31 4.74
CA LEU A 48 -29.02 3.57 4.31
C LEU A 48 -29.26 2.06 4.24
N ALA A 49 -29.94 1.51 5.24
CA ALA A 49 -30.25 0.09 5.31
C ALA A 49 -31.10 -0.37 4.10
N SER A 50 -32.08 0.45 3.70
CA SER A 50 -32.91 0.18 2.53
C SER A 50 -32.13 0.20 1.22
N GLU A 51 -31.12 1.10 1.08
CA GLU A 51 -30.30 1.20 -0.13
C GLU A 51 -29.21 0.14 -0.21
N LEU A 52 -28.73 -0.34 0.95
CA LEU A 52 -27.61 -1.28 1.06
C LEU A 52 -28.06 -2.74 1.32
N ASP A 53 -29.35 -2.99 1.41
CA ASP A 53 -29.92 -4.31 1.80
C ASP A 53 -29.33 -4.80 3.15
N MET A 54 -29.40 -3.90 4.16
CA MET A 54 -28.86 -4.14 5.50
C MET A 54 -29.94 -3.99 6.57
N GLU A 55 -29.66 -4.51 7.77
CA GLU A 55 -30.50 -4.30 8.96
C GLU A 55 -30.21 -2.92 9.62
N PRO A 56 -31.22 -2.07 9.85
CA PRO A 56 -30.99 -0.71 10.34
C PRO A 56 -30.41 -0.66 11.75
N LYS A 57 -30.76 -1.59 12.65
CA LYS A 57 -30.25 -1.60 14.04
C LYS A 57 -28.73 -1.90 14.12
N PRO A 58 -28.18 -2.95 13.49
CA PRO A 58 -26.74 -3.16 13.40
C PRO A 58 -26.05 -2.02 12.68
N LEU A 59 -26.63 -1.51 11.57
CA LEU A 59 -26.05 -0.41 10.81
C LEU A 59 -25.91 0.88 11.66
N ARG A 60 -26.92 1.23 12.49
CA ARG A 60 -26.79 2.35 13.42
C ARG A 60 -25.59 2.19 14.36
N ARG A 61 -25.38 0.99 14.90
CA ARG A 61 -24.22 0.71 15.78
C ARG A 61 -22.91 0.88 15.03
N PHE A 62 -22.87 0.42 13.78
CA PHE A 62 -21.70 0.57 12.90
C PHE A 62 -21.41 2.04 12.61
N LEU A 63 -22.41 2.83 12.22
CA LEU A 63 -22.27 4.27 11.97
C LEU A 63 -21.74 5.01 13.19
N ARG A 64 -22.13 4.64 14.40
CA ARG A 64 -21.55 5.18 15.63
C ARG A 64 -20.08 4.82 15.82
N GLY A 65 -19.64 3.67 15.29
CA GLY A 65 -18.22 3.34 15.17
C GLY A 65 -17.48 4.35 14.28
N LEU A 66 -18.07 4.75 13.16
CA LEU A 66 -17.51 5.81 12.29
C LEU A 66 -17.48 7.18 13.00
N VAL A 67 -18.46 7.46 13.86
CA VAL A 67 -18.45 8.69 14.68
C VAL A 67 -17.27 8.70 15.65
N THR A 68 -16.98 7.59 16.33
CA THR A 68 -15.82 7.51 17.23
C THR A 68 -14.49 7.69 16.50
N MET A 69 -14.44 7.30 15.23
CA MET A 69 -13.29 7.51 14.33
C MET A 69 -13.28 8.91 13.69
N ARG A 70 -14.24 9.78 14.02
CA ARG A 70 -14.41 11.13 13.47
C ARG A 70 -14.61 11.18 11.95
N LEU A 71 -15.16 10.11 11.37
CA LEU A 71 -15.49 10.04 9.94
C LEU A 71 -16.91 10.51 9.65
N CYS A 72 -17.79 10.45 10.65
CA CYS A 72 -19.17 10.89 10.58
C CYS A 72 -19.56 11.67 11.83
N GLU A 73 -20.68 12.39 11.74
CA GLU A 73 -21.40 13.00 12.85
C GLU A 73 -22.84 12.49 12.89
N GLU A 74 -23.38 12.17 14.08
CA GLU A 74 -24.80 11.86 14.30
C GLU A 74 -25.50 13.16 14.69
N LEU A 75 -26.45 13.62 13.86
CA LEU A 75 -27.24 14.82 14.08
C LEU A 75 -28.39 14.56 15.08
N GLU A 76 -28.97 15.62 15.65
CA GLU A 76 -30.09 15.54 16.62
C GLU A 76 -31.34 14.84 16.03
N ASP A 77 -31.56 14.92 14.72
CA ASP A 77 -32.67 14.26 14.02
C ASP A 77 -32.38 12.79 13.65
N GLY A 78 -31.25 12.26 14.10
CA GLY A 78 -30.82 10.87 13.90
C GLY A 78 -30.20 10.57 12.53
N ARG A 79 -29.98 11.59 11.69
CA ARG A 79 -29.20 11.45 10.47
C ARG A 79 -27.70 11.44 10.76
N PHE A 80 -26.96 10.78 9.89
CA PHE A 80 -25.49 10.78 9.86
C PHE A 80 -25.02 11.58 8.66
N VAL A 81 -23.95 12.36 8.86
CA VAL A 81 -23.29 13.15 7.80
C VAL A 81 -21.79 12.86 7.84
N LEU A 82 -21.09 12.99 6.70
CA LEU A 82 -19.63 12.91 6.67
C LEU A 82 -19.01 14.12 7.34
N THR A 83 -17.88 13.89 8.00
CA THR A 83 -16.90 14.92 8.35
C THR A 83 -15.94 15.15 7.18
N PRO A 84 -15.10 16.21 7.17
CA PRO A 84 -14.02 16.35 6.19
C PRO A 84 -13.07 15.15 6.13
N ALA A 85 -12.84 14.46 7.25
CA ALA A 85 -12.07 13.21 7.27
C ALA A 85 -12.81 12.05 6.59
N GLY A 86 -14.13 11.98 6.75
CA GLY A 86 -14.97 10.99 6.06
C GLY A 86 -15.07 11.21 4.56
N GLU A 87 -15.03 12.47 4.11
CA GLU A 87 -15.00 12.83 2.68
C GLU A 87 -13.75 12.28 1.96
N ALA A 88 -12.65 12.07 2.67
CA ALA A 88 -11.46 11.42 2.10
C ALA A 88 -11.68 9.94 1.71
N LEU A 89 -12.82 9.35 2.06
CA LEU A 89 -13.22 7.98 1.65
C LEU A 89 -14.17 7.96 0.45
N VAL A 90 -14.53 9.12 -0.09
CA VAL A 90 -15.40 9.27 -1.28
C VAL A 90 -14.55 9.13 -2.55
N PRO A 91 -15.04 8.44 -3.62
CA PRO A 91 -14.23 8.14 -4.81
C PRO A 91 -13.67 9.38 -5.52
N ASP A 92 -14.46 10.43 -5.66
CA ASP A 92 -14.15 11.61 -6.47
C ASP A 92 -13.48 12.76 -5.69
N SER A 93 -13.03 12.50 -4.46
CA SER A 93 -12.23 13.43 -3.68
C SER A 93 -10.80 13.50 -4.22
N ASP A 94 -10.22 14.69 -4.37
CA ASP A 94 -8.83 14.90 -4.81
C ASP A 94 -7.82 14.16 -3.92
N SER A 95 -8.14 13.95 -2.66
CA SER A 95 -7.34 13.24 -1.66
C SER A 95 -7.94 11.88 -1.26
N SER A 96 -8.74 11.26 -2.14
CA SER A 96 -9.43 10.01 -1.81
C SER A 96 -8.47 8.89 -1.41
N LEU A 97 -8.72 8.34 -0.24
CA LEU A 97 -8.05 7.16 0.31
C LEU A 97 -8.86 5.87 0.09
N ARG A 98 -9.98 5.96 -0.63
CA ARG A 98 -10.90 4.83 -0.87
C ARG A 98 -10.18 3.64 -1.51
N GLU A 99 -9.51 3.86 -2.63
CA GLU A 99 -8.82 2.79 -3.36
C GLU A 99 -7.69 2.19 -2.53
N LYS A 100 -6.97 3.03 -1.78
CA LYS A 100 -5.96 2.57 -0.81
C LYS A 100 -6.59 1.65 0.23
N ALA A 101 -7.73 2.01 0.81
CA ALA A 101 -8.43 1.19 1.79
C ALA A 101 -8.91 -0.14 1.18
N LEU A 102 -9.49 -0.12 -0.03
CA LEU A 102 -9.93 -1.33 -0.73
C LEU A 102 -8.77 -2.28 -1.04
N VAL A 103 -7.65 -1.75 -1.51
CA VAL A 103 -6.47 -2.57 -1.85
C VAL A 103 -5.78 -3.08 -0.57
N VAL A 104 -5.43 -2.20 0.35
CA VAL A 104 -4.64 -2.57 1.54
C VAL A 104 -5.44 -3.48 2.47
N LEU A 105 -6.70 -3.17 2.71
CA LEU A 105 -7.54 -3.92 3.65
C LEU A 105 -8.28 -5.08 2.98
N GLY A 106 -8.51 -5.03 1.66
CA GLY A 106 -9.16 -6.10 0.91
C GLY A 106 -8.17 -7.16 0.38
N GLN A 107 -7.15 -6.71 -0.37
CA GLN A 107 -6.24 -7.63 -1.04
C GLN A 107 -5.08 -8.10 -0.15
N TYR A 108 -4.58 -7.26 0.78
CA TYR A 108 -3.37 -7.56 1.54
C TYR A 108 -3.62 -8.08 2.95
N TRP A 109 -4.80 -7.86 3.52
CA TRP A 109 -5.11 -8.25 4.90
C TRP A 109 -4.89 -9.74 5.15
N GLN A 110 -5.46 -10.59 4.32
CA GLN A 110 -5.36 -12.05 4.47
C GLN A 110 -3.90 -12.55 4.38
N PRO A 111 -3.09 -12.17 3.38
CA PRO A 111 -1.68 -12.50 3.35
C PRO A 111 -0.92 -12.04 4.60
N TRP A 112 -1.18 -10.84 5.10
CA TRP A 112 -0.52 -10.32 6.29
C TRP A 112 -0.84 -11.11 7.56
N LEU A 113 -2.04 -11.66 7.69
CA LEU A 113 -2.41 -12.53 8.81
C LEU A 113 -1.63 -13.85 8.82
N ASP A 114 -1.02 -14.24 7.70
CA ASP A 114 -0.27 -15.49 7.55
C ASP A 114 1.25 -15.28 7.32
N LEU A 115 1.81 -14.21 7.86
CA LEU A 115 3.26 -13.96 7.82
C LEU A 115 4.07 -15.15 8.37
N GLN A 116 3.50 -15.94 9.29
CA GLN A 116 4.13 -17.15 9.78
C GLN A 116 4.44 -18.17 8.67
N HIS A 117 3.64 -18.21 7.60
CA HIS A 117 3.92 -19.01 6.42
C HIS A 117 5.23 -18.57 5.77
N CYS A 118 5.40 -17.26 5.50
CA CYS A 118 6.62 -16.73 4.90
C CYS A 118 7.86 -17.05 5.75
N LEU A 119 7.76 -16.88 7.08
CA LEU A 119 8.87 -17.18 7.98
C LEU A 119 9.27 -18.67 8.01
N LYS A 120 8.33 -19.58 7.75
CA LYS A 120 8.58 -21.02 7.75
C LYS A 120 9.07 -21.57 6.41
N THR A 121 8.63 -20.97 5.32
CA THR A 121 8.81 -21.56 3.98
C THR A 121 9.73 -20.73 3.08
N GLY A 122 9.88 -19.43 3.37
CA GLY A 122 10.49 -18.47 2.45
C GLY A 122 9.58 -18.03 1.29
N GLU A 123 8.37 -18.61 1.20
CA GLU A 123 7.41 -18.33 0.13
C GLU A 123 6.41 -17.25 0.53
N PRO A 124 5.90 -16.44 -0.41
CA PRO A 124 4.87 -15.44 -0.12
C PRO A 124 3.56 -16.07 0.36
N SER A 125 2.85 -15.40 1.26
CA SER A 125 1.57 -15.86 1.78
C SER A 125 0.39 -15.55 0.87
N PHE A 126 0.51 -14.62 -0.08
CA PHE A 126 -0.57 -14.28 -1.00
C PHE A 126 -1.10 -15.49 -1.81
N PRO A 127 -0.24 -16.31 -2.45
CA PRO A 127 -0.72 -17.51 -3.16
C PRO A 127 -1.42 -18.52 -2.25
N LYS A 128 -1.03 -18.61 -0.97
CA LYS A 128 -1.71 -19.47 0.00
C LYS A 128 -3.11 -18.95 0.33
N ALA A 129 -3.29 -17.62 0.44
CA ALA A 129 -4.58 -17.00 0.74
C ALA A 129 -5.56 -17.06 -0.46
N PHE A 130 -5.05 -16.85 -1.68
CA PHE A 130 -5.87 -16.65 -2.88
C PHE A 130 -5.70 -17.75 -3.96
N GLY A 131 -4.89 -18.77 -3.73
CA GLY A 131 -4.70 -19.92 -4.63
C GLY A 131 -3.78 -19.64 -5.83
N MET A 132 -3.29 -18.41 -6.02
CA MET A 132 -2.42 -18.03 -7.13
C MET A 132 -1.60 -16.79 -6.80
N PRO A 133 -0.48 -16.53 -7.53
CA PRO A 133 0.30 -15.31 -7.37
C PRO A 133 -0.53 -14.04 -7.60
N VAL A 134 -0.16 -12.94 -6.94
CA VAL A 134 -0.92 -11.68 -6.95
C VAL A 134 -1.14 -11.11 -8.36
N ALA A 135 -0.16 -11.24 -9.25
CA ALA A 135 -0.30 -10.77 -10.63
C ALA A 135 -1.38 -11.56 -11.41
N ALA A 136 -1.39 -12.90 -11.27
CA ALA A 136 -2.41 -13.76 -11.87
C ALA A 136 -3.79 -13.51 -11.26
N TRP A 137 -3.84 -13.34 -9.94
CA TRP A 137 -5.09 -13.05 -9.24
C TRP A 137 -5.71 -11.72 -9.72
N ARG A 138 -4.92 -10.66 -9.84
CA ARG A 138 -5.39 -9.37 -10.38
C ARG A 138 -5.84 -9.47 -11.83
N ALA A 139 -5.14 -10.25 -12.66
CA ALA A 139 -5.58 -10.48 -14.04
C ALA A 139 -6.94 -11.18 -14.13
N ALA A 140 -7.27 -12.03 -13.15
CA ALA A 140 -8.54 -12.74 -13.06
C ALA A 140 -9.67 -11.92 -12.38
N ASN A 141 -9.34 -10.90 -11.58
CA ASN A 141 -10.29 -10.09 -10.80
C ASN A 141 -10.25 -8.64 -11.25
N VAL A 142 -11.05 -8.30 -12.27
CA VAL A 142 -10.97 -7.02 -12.98
C VAL A 142 -11.27 -5.81 -12.09
N GLU A 143 -12.28 -5.92 -11.20
CA GLU A 143 -12.64 -4.82 -10.28
C GLU A 143 -11.52 -4.53 -9.28
N ASP A 144 -10.93 -5.56 -8.68
CA ASP A 144 -9.81 -5.44 -7.77
C ASP A 144 -8.55 -4.91 -8.47
N SER A 145 -8.36 -5.29 -9.74
CA SER A 145 -7.30 -4.76 -10.58
C SER A 145 -7.49 -3.27 -10.86
N ALA A 146 -8.71 -2.84 -11.16
CA ALA A 146 -9.03 -1.43 -11.37
C ALA A 146 -8.78 -0.60 -10.09
N ALA A 147 -9.21 -1.10 -8.92
CA ALA A 147 -8.92 -0.45 -7.64
C ALA A 147 -7.42 -0.32 -7.39
N PHE A 148 -6.64 -1.36 -7.72
CA PHE A 148 -5.17 -1.32 -7.60
C PHE A 148 -4.53 -0.34 -8.57
N GLN A 149 -4.97 -0.29 -9.84
CA GLN A 149 -4.45 0.69 -10.82
C GLN A 149 -4.77 2.13 -10.40
N ASN A 150 -5.99 2.38 -9.91
CA ASN A 150 -6.39 3.70 -9.40
C ASN A 150 -5.60 4.08 -8.15
N TYR A 151 -5.30 3.13 -7.26
CA TYR A 151 -4.44 3.34 -6.09
C TYR A 151 -3.03 3.75 -6.52
N LEU A 152 -2.41 3.01 -7.46
CA LEU A 152 -1.09 3.36 -7.98
C LEU A 152 -1.08 4.73 -8.67
N ALA A 153 -2.07 5.03 -9.50
CA ALA A 153 -2.17 6.31 -10.20
C ALA A 153 -2.25 7.50 -9.23
N LYS A 154 -2.89 7.34 -8.07
CA LYS A 154 -2.95 8.38 -7.02
C LYS A 154 -1.65 8.51 -6.24
N GLU A 155 -0.94 7.42 -5.99
CA GLU A 155 0.39 7.43 -5.35
C GLU A 155 1.46 8.04 -6.29
N GLU A 156 1.27 7.92 -7.62
CA GLU A 156 2.21 8.39 -8.65
C GLU A 156 1.87 9.78 -9.22
N ALA A 157 0.74 10.38 -8.87
CA ALA A 157 0.23 11.65 -9.43
C ALA A 157 1.14 12.87 -9.20
N GLY A 158 2.31 12.69 -8.57
CA GLY A 158 3.33 13.73 -8.39
C GLY A 158 4.38 13.84 -9.51
N ASP A 159 4.56 12.81 -10.36
CA ASP A 159 5.67 12.74 -11.31
C ASP A 159 5.23 12.33 -12.70
N ALA A 160 4.85 13.31 -13.53
CA ALA A 160 4.72 13.11 -14.97
C ALA A 160 6.12 12.95 -15.58
N PHE A 161 6.47 11.74 -16.03
CA PHE A 161 7.72 11.51 -16.76
C PHE A 161 7.55 11.91 -18.22
N PRO A 162 8.42 12.80 -18.76
CA PRO A 162 8.41 13.11 -20.18
C PRO A 162 8.82 11.88 -21.00
N GLY A 163 7.96 11.48 -21.92
CA GLY A 163 8.28 10.43 -22.89
C GLY A 163 9.37 10.88 -23.84
N GLY A 164 10.52 10.23 -23.77
CA GLY A 164 11.62 10.39 -24.72
C GLY A 164 12.57 9.21 -24.50
N ALA A 165 13.01 8.57 -25.60
CA ALA A 165 13.67 7.26 -25.57
C ALA A 165 15.11 7.25 -24.98
N ASP A 166 15.61 8.37 -24.49
CA ASP A 166 16.99 8.47 -23.99
C ASP A 166 17.15 8.09 -22.51
N VAL A 167 16.04 7.90 -21.79
CA VAL A 167 16.01 7.55 -20.38
C VAL A 167 14.95 6.46 -20.13
N HIS A 168 15.38 5.38 -19.50
CA HIS A 168 14.51 4.32 -18.99
C HIS A 168 14.27 4.55 -17.50
N LEU A 169 13.07 4.21 -17.00
CA LEU A 169 12.72 4.34 -15.58
C LEU A 169 12.15 3.04 -15.04
N LEU A 170 12.65 2.64 -13.88
CA LEU A 170 12.07 1.60 -13.02
C LEU A 170 11.78 2.22 -11.65
N LYS A 171 10.50 2.37 -11.29
CA LYS A 171 10.07 2.89 -9.98
C LYS A 171 9.26 1.82 -9.25
N GLY A 172 9.74 1.37 -8.09
CA GLY A 172 9.07 0.37 -7.27
C GLY A 172 8.92 -1.00 -7.93
N VAL A 173 9.78 -1.35 -8.89
CA VAL A 173 9.69 -2.59 -9.69
C VAL A 173 10.59 -3.67 -9.12
N LEU A 174 11.87 -3.38 -8.88
CA LEU A 174 12.86 -4.39 -8.51
C LEU A 174 12.58 -5.00 -7.14
N GLN A 175 11.98 -4.24 -6.24
CA GLN A 175 11.58 -4.71 -4.90
C GLN A 175 10.48 -5.78 -4.93
N GLN A 176 9.72 -5.89 -6.03
CA GLN A 176 8.66 -6.89 -6.18
C GLN A 176 9.20 -8.28 -6.58
N HIS A 177 10.50 -8.39 -6.81
CA HIS A 177 11.17 -9.55 -7.38
C HIS A 177 12.35 -10.01 -6.53
N ASP A 178 12.67 -11.30 -6.61
CA ASP A 178 13.91 -11.83 -6.06
C ASP A 178 15.15 -11.31 -6.83
N ASP A 179 16.35 -11.67 -6.40
CA ASP A 179 17.59 -11.17 -7.02
C ASP A 179 17.80 -11.69 -8.45
N ALA A 180 17.33 -12.90 -8.74
CA ALA A 180 17.49 -13.49 -10.07
C ALA A 180 16.56 -12.83 -11.11
N GLU A 181 15.32 -12.61 -10.73
CA GLU A 181 14.31 -11.92 -11.54
C GLU A 181 14.68 -10.45 -11.73
N ALA A 182 15.02 -9.75 -10.64
CA ALA A 182 15.41 -8.33 -10.67
C ALA A 182 16.66 -8.11 -11.55
N ARG A 183 17.65 -9.02 -11.49
CA ARG A 183 18.80 -9.02 -12.39
C ARG A 183 18.37 -9.19 -13.85
N THR A 184 17.45 -10.10 -14.11
CA THR A 184 16.91 -10.33 -15.46
C THR A 184 16.23 -9.10 -16.01
N ILE A 185 15.42 -8.39 -15.20
CA ILE A 185 14.78 -7.12 -15.57
C ILE A 185 15.82 -6.08 -15.95
N LEU A 186 16.83 -5.86 -15.10
CA LEU A 186 17.93 -4.91 -15.39
C LEU A 186 18.70 -5.27 -16.65
N GLN A 187 19.00 -6.55 -16.87
CA GLN A 187 19.67 -7.03 -18.10
C GLN A 187 18.82 -6.80 -19.35
N ASN A 188 17.51 -6.97 -19.27
CA ASN A 188 16.59 -6.71 -20.37
C ASN A 188 16.52 -5.20 -20.67
N CYS A 189 16.44 -4.33 -19.67
CA CYS A 189 16.57 -2.88 -19.88
C CYS A 189 17.89 -2.56 -20.55
N ARG A 190 19.02 -3.09 -20.06
CA ARG A 190 20.34 -2.86 -20.65
C ARG A 190 20.42 -3.29 -22.13
N LYS A 191 19.77 -4.40 -22.52
CA LYS A 191 19.76 -4.85 -23.93
C LYS A 191 19.10 -3.85 -24.88
N THR A 192 18.05 -3.15 -24.41
CA THR A 192 17.32 -2.15 -25.20
C THR A 192 18.03 -0.79 -25.23
N MET A 193 18.91 -0.51 -24.28
CA MET A 193 19.66 0.75 -24.17
C MET A 193 20.81 0.80 -25.18
N LYS A 194 21.06 1.97 -25.78
CA LYS A 194 22.30 2.27 -26.48
C LYS A 194 23.41 2.64 -25.51
N LEU A 195 24.64 2.70 -26.02
CA LEU A 195 25.79 3.11 -25.20
C LEU A 195 25.61 4.55 -24.72
N GLY A 196 25.73 4.77 -23.40
CA GLY A 196 25.58 6.09 -22.78
C GLY A 196 24.15 6.47 -22.41
N GLU A 197 23.12 5.73 -22.85
CA GLU A 197 21.74 5.92 -22.36
C GLU A 197 21.63 5.62 -20.86
N ARG A 198 20.62 6.23 -20.23
CA ARG A 198 20.42 6.19 -18.78
C ARG A 198 19.27 5.25 -18.42
N LEU A 199 19.46 4.51 -17.33
CA LEU A 199 18.38 3.85 -16.59
C LEU A 199 18.31 4.45 -15.19
N ILE A 200 17.19 5.03 -14.87
CA ILE A 200 16.89 5.55 -13.52
C ILE A 200 16.14 4.47 -12.75
N VAL A 201 16.66 4.10 -11.60
CA VAL A 201 16.01 3.18 -10.66
C VAL A 201 15.58 4.01 -9.45
N CYS A 202 14.28 3.98 -9.11
CA CYS A 202 13.70 4.67 -7.96
C CYS A 202 13.11 3.62 -7.02
N GLU A 203 13.76 3.41 -5.87
CA GLU A 203 13.38 2.39 -4.89
C GLU A 203 13.55 2.94 -3.46
N ARG A 204 12.73 2.44 -2.53
CA ARG A 204 13.01 2.64 -1.11
C ARG A 204 14.02 1.59 -0.67
N LEU A 205 15.20 2.02 -0.30
CA LEU A 205 16.28 1.11 0.11
C LEU A 205 16.18 0.78 1.59
N MET A 206 16.60 -0.44 1.95
CA MET A 206 16.72 -0.88 3.34
C MET A 206 17.78 -0.04 4.06
N PRO A 207 17.47 0.50 5.25
CA PRO A 207 18.44 1.19 6.08
C PRO A 207 19.38 0.20 6.77
N GLU A 208 20.51 0.68 7.28
CA GLU A 208 21.42 -0.13 8.11
C GLU A 208 20.80 -0.47 9.48
N ASN A 209 20.09 0.50 10.09
CA ASN A 209 19.34 0.28 11.33
C ASN A 209 17.85 0.34 11.05
N ALA A 210 17.09 -0.62 11.58
CA ALA A 210 15.65 -0.71 11.36
C ALA A 210 14.85 0.52 11.82
N THR A 211 15.38 1.27 12.78
CA THR A 211 14.75 2.49 13.32
C THR A 211 14.94 3.72 12.44
N ASP A 212 15.88 3.70 11.47
CA ASP A 212 16.20 4.85 10.63
C ASP A 212 15.14 5.08 9.53
N ASP A 213 14.48 4.02 9.06
CA ASP A 213 13.38 4.08 8.10
C ASP A 213 12.38 2.93 8.35
N PRO A 214 11.48 3.05 9.35
CA PRO A 214 10.47 2.04 9.63
C PRO A 214 9.58 1.71 8.42
N ALA A 215 9.35 2.67 7.51
CA ALA A 215 8.55 2.47 6.32
C ALA A 215 9.25 1.50 5.33
N ALA A 216 10.58 1.54 5.23
CA ALA A 216 11.34 0.58 4.43
C ALA A 216 11.22 -0.84 4.99
N ILE A 217 11.26 -1.00 6.32
CA ILE A 217 11.08 -2.30 6.98
C ILE A 217 9.68 -2.86 6.71
N MET A 218 8.64 -2.01 6.86
CA MET A 218 7.26 -2.43 6.59
C MET A 218 7.03 -2.77 5.11
N LEU A 219 7.69 -2.05 4.19
CA LEU A 219 7.66 -2.35 2.77
C LEU A 219 8.31 -3.71 2.46
N ASP A 220 9.45 -4.01 3.07
CA ASP A 220 10.13 -5.29 2.89
C ASP A 220 9.27 -6.47 3.36
N LEU A 221 8.68 -6.38 4.54
CA LEU A 221 7.71 -7.36 5.03
C LEU A 221 6.50 -7.49 4.10
N HIS A 222 6.05 -6.39 3.51
CA HIS A 222 4.97 -6.39 2.53
C HIS A 222 5.37 -7.14 1.25
N MET A 223 6.56 -6.88 0.71
CA MET A 223 7.05 -7.61 -0.47
C MET A 223 7.18 -9.11 -0.18
N MET A 224 7.72 -9.47 0.98
CA MET A 224 7.81 -10.86 1.43
C MET A 224 6.43 -11.56 1.46
N ALA A 225 5.40 -10.88 1.98
CA ALA A 225 4.06 -11.47 2.09
C ALA A 225 3.32 -11.59 0.74
N ILE A 226 3.50 -10.61 -0.15
CA ILE A 226 2.64 -10.46 -1.34
C ILE A 226 3.28 -11.04 -2.59
N THR A 227 4.55 -10.71 -2.86
CA THR A 227 5.21 -11.05 -4.12
C THR A 227 6.35 -12.06 -3.97
N GLY A 228 6.90 -12.21 -2.77
CA GLY A 228 8.16 -12.92 -2.52
C GLY A 228 9.40 -12.08 -2.86
N GLY A 229 9.21 -10.80 -3.18
CA GLY A 229 10.29 -9.85 -3.40
C GLY A 229 10.91 -9.35 -2.09
N LYS A 230 11.84 -8.40 -2.20
CA LYS A 230 12.52 -7.78 -1.05
C LYS A 230 12.97 -6.34 -1.34
N ALA A 231 12.96 -5.50 -0.33
CA ALA A 231 13.73 -4.26 -0.36
C ALA A 231 15.23 -4.56 -0.20
N ARG A 232 16.07 -3.81 -0.87
CA ARG A 232 17.53 -4.02 -0.88
C ARG A 232 18.25 -2.89 -0.17
N THR A 233 19.34 -3.22 0.51
CA THR A 233 20.28 -2.21 0.98
C THR A 233 20.94 -1.52 -0.21
N LYS A 234 21.57 -0.37 0.03
CA LYS A 234 22.32 0.35 -1.00
C LYS A 234 23.39 -0.56 -1.65
N SER A 235 24.15 -1.29 -0.83
CA SER A 235 25.20 -2.18 -1.31
C SER A 235 24.67 -3.34 -2.15
N GLU A 236 23.55 -3.97 -1.74
CA GLU A 236 22.89 -5.03 -2.51
C GLU A 236 22.38 -4.50 -3.86
N MET A 237 21.77 -3.32 -3.88
CA MET A 237 21.27 -2.71 -5.10
C MET A 237 22.38 -2.34 -6.07
N GLU A 238 23.47 -1.74 -5.58
CA GLU A 238 24.66 -1.42 -6.39
C GLU A 238 25.30 -2.69 -6.98
N THR A 239 25.38 -3.76 -6.19
CA THR A 239 25.86 -5.08 -6.63
C THR A 239 24.98 -5.65 -7.74
N LEU A 240 23.65 -5.63 -7.56
CA LEU A 240 22.70 -6.13 -8.54
C LEU A 240 22.78 -5.37 -9.88
N ILE A 241 22.90 -4.04 -9.82
CA ILE A 241 23.07 -3.16 -10.98
C ILE A 241 24.40 -3.48 -11.71
N ALA A 242 25.48 -3.67 -10.97
CA ALA A 242 26.79 -3.99 -11.54
C ALA A 242 26.80 -5.38 -12.21
N GLU A 243 26.18 -6.39 -11.61
CA GLU A 243 26.03 -7.73 -12.17
C GLU A 243 25.16 -7.75 -13.43
N ALA A 244 24.23 -6.80 -13.58
CA ALA A 244 23.47 -6.60 -14.81
C ALA A 244 24.28 -5.89 -15.91
N GLY A 245 25.52 -5.46 -15.65
CA GLY A 245 26.39 -4.77 -16.60
C GLY A 245 26.07 -3.28 -16.77
N LEU A 246 25.48 -2.68 -15.76
CA LEU A 246 25.22 -1.25 -15.63
C LEU A 246 26.20 -0.62 -14.65
N THR A 247 26.38 0.70 -14.71
CA THR A 247 27.24 1.45 -13.78
C THR A 247 26.42 2.53 -13.10
N VAL A 248 26.44 2.57 -11.77
CA VAL A 248 25.88 3.64 -10.99
C VAL A 248 26.74 4.91 -11.21
N VAL A 249 26.09 6.01 -11.59
CA VAL A 249 26.70 7.33 -11.77
C VAL A 249 26.46 8.20 -10.55
N GLU A 250 25.22 8.20 -10.07
CA GLU A 250 24.78 8.98 -8.91
C GLU A 250 23.68 8.21 -8.15
N SER A 251 23.59 8.43 -6.84
CA SER A 251 22.53 7.93 -5.98
C SER A 251 22.13 9.01 -5.01
N LYS A 252 20.86 9.40 -4.99
CA LYS A 252 20.34 10.47 -4.14
C LYS A 252 19.05 10.05 -3.45
N LYS A 253 18.99 10.19 -2.12
CA LYS A 253 17.75 10.01 -1.35
C LYS A 253 16.88 11.27 -1.47
N THR A 254 15.59 11.07 -1.68
CA THR A 254 14.56 12.11 -1.74
C THR A 254 13.93 12.34 -0.36
N ASP A 255 13.18 13.42 -0.19
CA ASP A 255 12.58 13.77 1.09
C ASP A 255 11.47 12.79 1.51
N ASP A 256 10.82 12.11 0.55
CA ASP A 256 9.82 11.07 0.78
C ASP A 256 10.43 9.67 1.06
N GLY A 257 11.77 9.60 1.11
CA GLY A 257 12.52 8.39 1.49
C GLY A 257 12.83 7.44 0.33
N LEU A 258 12.45 7.75 -0.92
CA LEU A 258 12.93 7.03 -2.07
C LEU A 258 14.41 7.31 -2.34
N THR A 259 15.08 6.41 -3.02
CA THR A 259 16.43 6.63 -3.55
C THR A 259 16.37 6.56 -5.06
N VAL A 260 16.80 7.65 -5.70
CA VAL A 260 16.95 7.75 -7.15
C VAL A 260 18.38 7.36 -7.50
N ILE A 261 18.54 6.34 -8.31
CA ILE A 261 19.85 5.81 -8.74
C ILE A 261 19.97 5.99 -10.25
N ASP A 262 20.85 6.87 -10.65
CA ASP A 262 21.21 7.08 -12.06
C ASP A 262 22.23 6.03 -12.49
N THR A 263 21.89 5.26 -13.51
CA THR A 263 22.79 4.24 -14.05
C THR A 263 23.00 4.43 -15.55
N ARG A 264 24.12 3.94 -16.06
CA ARG A 264 24.45 3.97 -17.49
C ARG A 264 24.88 2.59 -17.99
N ARG A 265 24.59 2.33 -19.26
CA ARG A 265 25.18 1.22 -20.00
C ARG A 265 26.65 1.56 -20.29
N ARG A 266 27.53 0.65 -19.84
CA ARG A 266 28.94 0.65 -20.28
C ARG A 266 29.08 0.16 -21.71
#